data_711f47128906684bcab1273166cbee9a
#
_entry.id   711f47128906684bcab1273166cbee9a
#
_cell.length_a   1.000
_cell.length_b   1.000
_cell.length_c   1.000
_cell.angle_alpha   90.00
_cell.angle_beta   90.00
_cell.angle_gamma   90.00
#
_symmetry.space_group_name_H-M   'P 1'
#
loop_
_entity.id
_entity.type
_entity.pdbx_description
1 polymer ?
#
loop_
_entity_poly.entity_id
_entity_poly.type
_entity_poly.pdbx_seq_one_letter_code
_entity_poly.pdbx_strand_id
1 'polypeptide(L)' 'MQVGDLVRHRRSESGMLGLVVREGDSKLLGAWNDGRISWCVYSMVEAVNEGG' A
#
# COMPACT_ATOMS: atom_id res chain seq x y z
N MET A 1 -2.94 1.71 -9.12
CA MET A 1 -1.70 1.61 -8.35
C MET A 1 -0.71 0.78 -9.11
N GLN A 2 0.52 1.17 -9.07
CA GLN A 2 1.57 0.49 -9.79
C GLN A 2 2.70 0.16 -8.85
N VAL A 3 3.53 -0.81 -9.24
CA VAL A 3 4.74 -1.11 -8.48
C VAL A 3 5.57 0.17 -8.36
N GLY A 4 6.01 0.47 -7.15
CA GLY A 4 6.75 1.68 -6.85
C GLY A 4 5.90 2.79 -6.25
N ASP A 5 4.59 2.64 -6.25
CA ASP A 5 3.73 3.66 -5.67
C ASP A 5 3.75 3.57 -4.14
N LEU A 6 3.61 4.72 -3.51
CA LEU A 6 3.46 4.79 -2.07
C LEU A 6 1.99 4.73 -1.73
N VAL A 7 1.61 3.88 -0.80
CA VAL A 7 0.23 3.68 -0.40
C VAL A 7 0.12 3.74 1.12
N ARG A 8 -1.10 4.01 1.59
CA ARG A 8 -1.39 4.06 3.02
C ARG A 8 -2.49 3.07 3.32
N HIS A 9 -2.37 2.34 4.42
CA HIS A 9 -3.39 1.42 4.85
C HIS A 9 -4.52 2.22 5.50
N ARG A 10 -5.74 2.02 5.02
CA ARG A 10 -6.87 2.86 5.44
C ARG A 10 -7.25 2.66 6.89
N ARG A 11 -7.06 1.47 7.42
CA ARG A 11 -7.45 1.18 8.79
C ARG A 11 -6.36 1.40 9.81
N SER A 12 -5.20 1.85 9.38
CA SER A 12 -4.10 2.06 10.30
C SER A 12 -4.24 3.40 10.98
N GLU A 13 -4.41 3.39 12.28
CA GLU A 13 -4.52 4.63 13.02
C GLU A 13 -3.20 5.38 13.04
N SER A 14 -2.10 4.66 12.93
CA SER A 14 -0.79 5.30 12.94
C SER A 14 -0.34 5.72 11.56
N GLY A 15 -1.18 5.52 10.55
CA GLY A 15 -0.80 5.92 9.20
C GLY A 15 0.24 5.04 8.59
N MET A 16 0.02 3.73 8.62
CA MET A 16 1.00 2.80 8.08
C MET A 16 1.15 3.00 6.58
N LEU A 17 2.38 3.20 6.15
CA LEU A 17 2.70 3.42 4.75
C LEU A 17 3.41 2.21 4.18
N GLY A 18 3.24 2.00 2.90
CA GLY A 18 3.88 0.90 2.22
C GLY A 18 4.23 1.26 0.80
N LEU A 19 5.15 0.49 0.25
CA LEU A 19 5.54 0.64 -1.14
C LEU A 19 5.03 -0.57 -1.89
N VAL A 20 4.38 -0.36 -3.01
CA VAL A 20 3.85 -1.47 -3.80
C VAL A 20 5.01 -2.17 -4.47
N VAL A 21 5.18 -3.45 -4.17
CA VAL A 21 6.26 -4.23 -4.76
C VAL A 21 5.72 -5.24 -5.77
N ARG A 22 4.43 -5.51 -5.76
CA ARG A 22 3.82 -6.40 -6.74
C ARG A 22 2.32 -6.10 -6.85
N GLU A 23 1.74 -6.26 -8.02
CA GLU A 23 0.32 -6.04 -8.23
C GLU A 23 -0.36 -7.37 -8.50
N GLY A 24 -1.56 -7.52 -7.97
CA GLY A 24 -2.42 -8.67 -8.27
C GLY A 24 -3.77 -8.20 -8.74
N ASP A 25 -4.68 -9.13 -8.98
CA ASP A 25 -6.00 -8.79 -9.51
C ASP A 25 -6.86 -8.04 -8.50
N SER A 26 -6.87 -8.48 -7.26
CA SER A 26 -7.72 -7.86 -6.25
C SER A 26 -6.92 -7.38 -5.06
N LYS A 27 -5.62 -7.57 -5.07
CA LYS A 27 -4.76 -7.19 -3.95
C LYS A 27 -3.38 -6.84 -4.45
N LEU A 28 -2.63 -6.16 -3.62
CA LEU A 28 -1.25 -5.82 -3.92
C LEU A 28 -0.34 -6.36 -2.83
N LEU A 29 0.92 -6.51 -3.16
CA LEU A 29 1.94 -6.87 -2.19
C LEU A 29 2.67 -5.58 -1.82
N GLY A 30 2.65 -5.23 -0.56
CA GLY A 30 3.28 -4.02 -0.07
C GLY A 30 4.39 -4.29 0.91
N ALA A 31 5.43 -3.49 0.80
CA ALA A 31 6.50 -3.47 1.80
C ALA A 31 6.15 -2.36 2.77
N TRP A 32 5.70 -2.73 3.95
CA TRP A 32 5.14 -1.79 4.91
C TRP A 32 6.23 -1.20 5.80
N ASN A 33 5.96 -0.03 6.34
CA ASN A 33 6.98 0.68 7.11
C ASN A 33 7.26 0.05 8.48
N ASP A 34 6.50 -0.99 8.85
CA ASP A 34 6.81 -1.74 10.06
C ASP A 34 7.77 -2.90 9.79
N GLY A 35 8.29 -3.00 8.58
CA GLY A 35 9.23 -4.04 8.23
C GLY A 35 8.59 -5.29 7.65
N ARG A 36 7.29 -5.29 7.43
CA ARG A 36 6.60 -6.46 6.90
C ARG A 36 6.35 -6.32 5.41
N ILE A 37 6.27 -7.44 4.75
CA ILE A 37 5.86 -7.50 3.35
C ILE A 37 4.65 -8.41 3.31
N SER A 38 3.51 -7.88 2.91
CA SER A 38 2.29 -8.67 2.93
C SER A 38 1.30 -8.18 1.89
N TRP A 39 0.35 -9.05 1.55
CA TRP A 39 -0.70 -8.73 0.60
C TRP A 39 -1.80 -7.94 1.29
N CYS A 40 -2.38 -7.01 0.56
CA CYS A 40 -3.49 -6.23 1.08
C CYS A 40 -4.45 -5.96 -0.07
N VAL A 41 -5.74 -6.08 0.18
CA VAL A 41 -6.73 -5.83 -0.86
C VAL A 41 -6.76 -4.34 -1.19
N TYR A 42 -7.06 -4.02 -2.44
CA TYR A 42 -7.03 -2.64 -2.89
C TYR A 42 -8.00 -1.76 -2.11
N SER A 43 -9.11 -2.31 -1.65
CA SER A 43 -10.09 -1.51 -0.92
C SER A 43 -9.59 -1.03 0.43
N MET A 44 -8.52 -1.63 0.95
CA MET A 44 -7.99 -1.26 2.25
C MET A 44 -6.78 -0.33 2.16
N VAL A 45 -6.39 0.05 0.98
CA VAL A 45 -5.26 0.96 0.79
C VAL A 45 -5.67 2.13 -0.07
N GLU A 46 -4.95 3.22 0.05
CA GLU A 46 -5.18 4.38 -0.78
C GLU A 46 -3.83 4.94 -1.22
N ALA A 47 -3.80 5.50 -2.41
CA ALA A 47 -2.57 6.05 -2.94
C ALA A 47 -2.21 7.33 -2.19
N VAL A 48 -0.93 7.46 -1.86
CA VAL A 48 -0.43 8.68 -1.27
C VAL A 48 0.19 9.46 -2.41
N ASN A 49 -0.63 10.28 -3.04
CA ASN A 49 -0.17 11.02 -4.19
C ASN A 49 -0.41 12.48 -4.00
N GLU A 50 0.62 13.14 -3.62
CA GLU A 50 0.51 14.52 -3.42
C GLU A 50 0.62 15.32 -4.63
N GLY A 51 1.02 14.80 -5.66
CA GLY A 51 1.30 15.57 -6.79
C GLY A 51 0.25 15.83 -7.59
N GLY A 52 -0.47 15.12 -7.29
CA GLY A 52 -1.51 15.41 -8.10
C GLY A 52 -0.97 16.02 -9.19
#